data_fa1c59b996ff9cb812615190c50950ae
#
_entry.id   fa1c59b996ff9cb812615190c50950ae
#
_cell.length_a   1.000
_cell.length_b   1.000
_cell.length_c   1.000
_cell.angle_alpha   90.00
_cell.angle_beta   90.00
_cell.angle_gamma   90.00
#
_symmetry.space_group_name_H-M   'P 1'
#
loop_
_entity.id
_entity.type
_entity.pdbx_description
1 polymer ?
#
loop_
_entity_poly.entity_id
_entity_poly.type
_entity_poly.pdbx_seq_one_letter_code
_entity_poly.pdbx_strand_id
1 'polypeptide(L)'
;MKIILLTIRFPLLIIHISAGLIILLFYPINISNLKPIHHKISQYWMKVLIMLFGLKIISDGKISTQANAFVSNHISFLDIIVLNSIIPSNFVAKSEIKSWPIIGHLAGKTGTIFIKRGDTEDNDSVIN
;
A
#
# COMPACT_ATOMS: atom_id res chain seq x y z
N MET A 1 -4.61 -22.46 -21.77
CA MET A 1 -5.42 -21.52 -20.93
C MET A 1 -4.56 -20.66 -20.00
N LYS A 2 -3.62 -21.20 -19.20
CA LYS A 2 -2.75 -20.40 -18.29
C LYS A 2 -1.85 -19.40 -19.04
N ILE A 3 -1.27 -19.76 -20.18
CA ILE A 3 -0.40 -18.88 -20.98
C ILE A 3 -1.17 -17.68 -21.54
N ILE A 4 -2.38 -17.90 -22.06
CA ILE A 4 -3.25 -16.83 -22.59
C ILE A 4 -3.63 -15.84 -21.49
N LEU A 5 -3.89 -16.32 -20.27
CA LEU A 5 -4.16 -15.46 -19.13
C LEU A 5 -2.93 -14.61 -18.73
N LEU A 6 -1.72 -15.16 -18.83
CA LEU A 6 -0.48 -14.43 -18.55
C LEU A 6 -0.19 -13.38 -19.62
N THR A 7 -0.38 -13.68 -20.90
CA THR A 7 -0.15 -12.73 -22.00
C THR A 7 -1.08 -11.52 -21.96
N ILE A 8 -2.31 -11.68 -21.43
CA ILE A 8 -3.25 -10.58 -21.28
C ILE A 8 -3.02 -9.82 -19.96
N ARG A 9 -2.80 -10.53 -18.86
CA ARG A 9 -2.65 -9.91 -17.53
C ARG A 9 -1.37 -9.11 -17.41
N PHE A 10 -0.27 -9.55 -18.01
CA PHE A 10 1.02 -8.87 -17.90
C PHE A 10 1.00 -7.44 -18.48
N PRO A 11 0.52 -7.20 -19.72
CA PRO A 11 0.37 -5.84 -20.23
C PRO A 11 -0.58 -4.98 -19.40
N LEU A 12 -1.71 -5.55 -18.95
CA LEU A 12 -2.66 -4.86 -18.11
C LEU A 12 -2.06 -4.45 -16.76
N LEU A 13 -1.21 -5.31 -16.17
CA LEU A 13 -0.48 -5.01 -14.94
C LEU A 13 0.47 -3.82 -15.14
N ILE A 14 1.24 -3.82 -16.23
CA ILE A 14 2.15 -2.71 -16.58
C ILE A 14 1.35 -1.42 -16.76
N ILE A 15 0.26 -1.45 -17.52
CA ILE A 15 -0.60 -0.27 -17.75
C ILE A 15 -1.15 0.24 -16.41
N HIS A 16 -1.66 -0.65 -15.56
CA HIS A 16 -2.23 -0.29 -14.27
C HIS A 16 -1.19 0.36 -13.35
N ILE A 17 -0.01 -0.25 -13.23
CA ILE A 17 1.09 0.32 -12.41
C ILE A 17 1.53 1.67 -12.97
N SER A 18 1.74 1.77 -14.29
CA SER A 18 2.15 3.02 -14.93
C SER A 18 1.12 4.13 -14.74
N ALA A 19 -0.16 3.83 -14.85
CA ALA A 19 -1.23 4.79 -14.60
C ALA A 19 -1.22 5.28 -13.15
N GLY A 20 -1.00 4.39 -12.18
CA GLY A 20 -0.88 4.77 -10.76
C GLY A 20 0.34 5.66 -10.50
N LEU A 21 1.48 5.33 -11.11
CA LEU A 21 2.69 6.16 -11.01
C LEU A 21 2.45 7.56 -11.57
N ILE A 22 1.84 7.66 -12.74
CA ILE A 22 1.52 8.94 -13.38
C ILE A 22 0.57 9.76 -12.49
N ILE A 23 -0.51 9.16 -12.01
CA ILE A 23 -1.45 9.83 -11.11
C ILE A 23 -0.73 10.35 -9.86
N LEU A 24 0.11 9.52 -9.22
CA LEU A 24 0.84 9.91 -8.02
C LEU A 24 1.91 10.98 -8.26
N LEU A 25 2.50 11.03 -9.46
CA LEU A 25 3.44 12.08 -9.83
C LEU A 25 2.76 13.44 -9.97
N PHE A 26 1.61 13.48 -10.64
CA PHE A 26 0.93 14.73 -10.98
C PHE A 26 -0.09 15.17 -9.94
N TYR A 27 -0.60 14.24 -9.10
CA TYR A 27 -1.56 14.58 -8.08
C TYR A 27 -0.86 14.95 -6.76
N PRO A 28 -0.97 16.20 -6.29
CA PRO A 28 -0.37 16.61 -5.02
C PRO A 28 -1.18 16.04 -3.85
N ILE A 29 -0.89 14.79 -3.49
CA ILE A 29 -1.47 14.19 -2.28
C ILE A 29 -0.72 14.81 -1.10
N ASN A 30 -1.41 15.63 -0.33
CA ASN A 30 -0.90 16.12 0.93
C ASN A 30 -1.33 15.14 2.02
N ILE A 31 -0.35 14.51 2.68
CA ILE A 31 -0.56 13.47 3.70
C ILE A 31 -1.42 14.00 4.87
N SER A 32 -1.25 15.28 5.22
CA SER A 32 -2.02 15.93 6.28
C SER A 32 -3.52 16.10 5.95
N ASN A 33 -3.92 15.87 4.69
CA ASN A 33 -5.29 16.04 4.20
C ASN A 33 -5.84 14.77 3.52
N LEU A 34 -5.41 13.58 3.94
CA LEU A 34 -5.97 12.32 3.44
C LEU A 34 -7.44 12.21 3.84
N LYS A 35 -8.30 12.36 2.84
CA LYS A 35 -9.76 12.19 3.02
C LYS A 35 -10.13 10.71 2.93
N PRO A 36 -11.25 10.28 3.53
CA PRO A 36 -11.74 8.90 3.41
C PRO A 36 -11.86 8.38 1.97
N ILE A 37 -12.10 9.28 1.01
CA ILE A 37 -12.16 8.94 -0.42
C ILE A 37 -10.81 8.45 -0.95
N HIS A 38 -9.70 8.99 -0.49
CA HIS A 38 -8.36 8.56 -0.93
C HIS A 38 -8.09 7.11 -0.49
N HIS A 39 -8.49 6.76 0.72
CA HIS A 39 -8.39 5.38 1.21
C HIS A 39 -9.24 4.41 0.38
N LYS A 40 -10.47 4.79 0.02
CA LYS A 40 -11.33 3.97 -0.85
C LYS A 40 -10.74 3.78 -2.24
N ILE A 41 -10.18 4.84 -2.83
CA ILE A 41 -9.51 4.77 -4.13
C ILE A 41 -8.30 3.83 -4.05
N SER A 42 -7.45 3.97 -3.02
CA SER A 42 -6.32 3.09 -2.79
C SER A 42 -6.73 1.64 -2.63
N GLN A 43 -7.75 1.35 -1.82
CA GLN A 43 -8.28 -0.01 -1.67
C GLN A 43 -8.75 -0.60 -2.99
N TYR A 44 -9.51 0.15 -3.77
CA TYR A 44 -9.98 -0.32 -5.07
C TYR A 44 -8.82 -0.59 -6.03
N TRP A 45 -7.83 0.30 -6.05
CA TRP A 45 -6.60 0.15 -6.82
C TRP A 45 -5.86 -1.14 -6.46
N MET A 46 -5.69 -1.42 -5.18
CA MET A 46 -5.05 -2.65 -4.70
C MET A 46 -5.87 -3.90 -5.03
N LYS A 47 -7.21 -3.84 -4.98
CA LYS A 47 -8.06 -4.97 -5.41
C LYS A 47 -7.88 -5.31 -6.89
N VAL A 48 -7.73 -4.31 -7.75
CA VAL A 48 -7.43 -4.54 -9.17
C VAL A 48 -6.05 -5.17 -9.32
N LEU A 49 -5.03 -4.72 -8.58
CA LEU A 49 -3.70 -5.37 -8.59
C LEU A 49 -3.77 -6.85 -8.20
N ILE A 50 -4.48 -7.19 -7.13
CA ILE A 50 -4.68 -8.56 -6.68
C ILE A 50 -5.31 -9.42 -7.78
N MET A 51 -6.32 -8.89 -8.45
CA MET A 51 -6.98 -9.57 -9.57
C MET A 51 -6.01 -9.77 -10.75
N LEU A 52 -5.20 -8.78 -11.09
CA LEU A 52 -4.22 -8.86 -12.17
C LEU A 52 -3.09 -9.84 -11.85
N PHE A 53 -2.62 -9.88 -10.60
CA PHE A 53 -1.68 -10.92 -10.13
C PHE A 53 -2.28 -12.32 -10.10
N GLY A 54 -3.60 -12.44 -10.22
CA GLY A 54 -4.31 -13.72 -10.12
C GLY A 54 -4.32 -14.30 -8.72
N LEU A 55 -4.19 -13.45 -7.71
CA LEU A 55 -4.22 -13.84 -6.31
C LEU A 55 -5.65 -13.99 -5.82
N LYS A 56 -5.87 -14.97 -4.95
CA LYS A 56 -7.11 -15.16 -4.21
C LYS A 56 -6.86 -14.88 -2.74
N ILE A 57 -7.60 -13.94 -2.18
CA ILE A 57 -7.56 -13.67 -0.73
C ILE A 57 -8.56 -14.60 -0.05
N ILE A 58 -8.11 -15.26 0.99
CA ILE A 58 -8.95 -16.02 1.92
C ILE A 58 -8.80 -15.32 3.26
N SER A 59 -9.88 -14.77 3.79
CA SER A 59 -9.88 -14.10 5.09
C SER A 59 -10.84 -14.84 6.03
N ASP A 60 -10.43 -14.99 7.28
CA ASP A 60 -11.24 -15.52 8.36
C ASP A 60 -11.24 -14.53 9.53
N GLY A 61 -12.34 -14.50 10.29
CA GLY A 61 -12.50 -13.58 11.40
C GLY A 61 -13.12 -12.22 10.99
N LYS A 62 -13.13 -11.30 11.97
CA LYS A 62 -13.71 -9.96 11.82
C LYS A 62 -12.64 -8.89 12.06
N ILE A 63 -12.61 -7.88 11.19
CA ILE A 63 -11.75 -6.73 11.37
C ILE A 63 -12.37 -5.84 12.47
N SER A 64 -11.57 -5.53 13.49
CA SER A 64 -12.00 -4.59 14.53
C SER A 64 -12.08 -3.17 13.96
N THR A 65 -13.22 -2.55 14.10
CA THR A 65 -13.44 -1.12 13.74
C THR A 65 -12.91 -0.16 14.82
N GLN A 66 -12.55 -0.68 15.99
CA GLN A 66 -12.01 0.09 17.11
C GLN A 66 -10.50 0.00 17.25
N ALA A 67 -9.85 -0.81 16.39
CA ALA A 67 -8.40 -0.95 16.43
C ALA A 67 -7.70 0.30 15.87
N ASN A 68 -6.77 0.85 16.64
CA ASN A 68 -5.93 1.96 16.22
C ASN A 68 -4.69 1.51 15.42
N ALA A 69 -4.28 0.27 15.61
CA ALA A 69 -3.13 -0.32 14.90
C ALA A 69 -3.36 -1.81 14.61
N PHE A 70 -2.74 -2.28 13.53
CA PHE A 70 -2.71 -3.69 13.15
C PHE A 70 -1.26 -4.15 13.07
N VAL A 71 -0.99 -5.33 13.58
CA VAL A 71 0.32 -5.98 13.50
C VAL A 71 0.16 -7.29 12.74
N SER A 72 1.03 -7.53 11.77
CA SER A 72 1.05 -8.78 11.02
C SER A 72 2.48 -9.25 10.78
N ASN A 73 2.66 -10.55 10.57
CA ASN A 73 3.89 -11.06 9.99
C ASN A 73 3.99 -10.54 8.53
N HIS A 74 5.20 -10.14 8.14
CA HIS A 74 5.46 -9.56 6.83
C HIS A 74 6.62 -10.29 6.16
N ILE A 75 6.32 -10.96 5.04
CA ILE A 75 7.26 -11.82 4.31
C ILE A 75 7.52 -11.25 2.90
N SER A 76 6.53 -10.59 2.31
CA SER A 76 6.57 -10.16 0.92
C SER A 76 5.94 -8.78 0.74
N PHE A 77 6.38 -8.05 -0.30
CA PHE A 77 5.72 -6.81 -0.71
C PHE A 77 4.23 -6.99 -1.05
N LEU A 78 3.82 -8.21 -1.40
CA LEU A 78 2.42 -8.55 -1.66
C LEU A 78 1.54 -8.37 -0.42
N ASP A 79 2.09 -8.52 0.77
CA ASP A 79 1.35 -8.33 2.02
C ASP A 79 0.82 -6.91 2.13
N ILE A 80 1.60 -5.92 1.67
CA ILE A 80 1.18 -4.50 1.65
C ILE A 80 -0.03 -4.33 0.73
N ILE A 81 -0.01 -4.94 -0.45
CA ILE A 81 -1.10 -4.87 -1.43
C ILE A 81 -2.36 -5.55 -0.87
N VAL A 82 -2.20 -6.74 -0.29
CA VAL A 82 -3.31 -7.51 0.30
C VAL A 82 -3.91 -6.76 1.48
N LEU A 83 -3.09 -6.33 2.45
CA LEU A 83 -3.57 -5.62 3.62
C LEU A 83 -4.28 -4.32 3.26
N ASN A 84 -3.69 -3.49 2.39
CA ASN A 84 -4.31 -2.23 1.97
C ASN A 84 -5.60 -2.44 1.19
N SER A 85 -5.77 -3.56 0.50
CA SER A 85 -7.02 -3.89 -0.19
C SER A 85 -8.18 -4.20 0.77
N ILE A 86 -7.87 -4.61 2.01
CA ILE A 86 -8.85 -5.02 3.02
C ILE A 86 -9.03 -3.91 4.06
N ILE A 87 -7.92 -3.38 4.58
CA ILE A 87 -7.89 -2.40 5.66
C ILE A 87 -7.21 -1.14 5.16
N PRO A 88 -7.92 0.00 5.05
CA PRO A 88 -7.28 1.26 4.70
C PRO A 88 -6.43 1.72 5.89
N SER A 89 -5.12 1.57 5.78
CA SER A 89 -4.19 1.91 6.86
C SER A 89 -2.92 2.55 6.31
N ASN A 90 -2.28 3.35 7.13
CA ASN A 90 -0.94 3.82 6.88
C ASN A 90 0.06 2.76 7.34
N PHE A 91 1.11 2.56 6.56
CA PHE A 91 2.15 1.58 6.90
C PHE A 91 3.30 2.24 7.64
N VAL A 92 3.95 1.47 8.50
CA VAL A 92 5.20 1.86 9.14
C VAL A 92 6.34 1.17 8.41
N ALA A 93 7.33 1.92 7.96
CA ALA A 93 8.47 1.41 7.21
C ALA A 93 9.78 1.96 7.75
N LYS A 94 10.88 1.28 7.42
CA LYS A 94 12.22 1.77 7.74
C LYS A 94 12.53 3.07 6.99
N SER A 95 13.25 3.98 7.65
CA SER A 95 13.68 5.27 7.07
C SER A 95 14.53 5.11 5.81
N GLU A 96 15.28 4.03 5.66
CA GLU A 96 16.10 3.76 4.48
C GLU A 96 15.26 3.59 3.20
N ILE A 97 14.01 3.09 3.34
CA ILE A 97 13.08 2.94 2.20
C ILE A 97 12.72 4.30 1.61
N LYS A 98 12.73 5.37 2.41
CA LYS A 98 12.45 6.73 1.93
C LYS A 98 13.42 7.18 0.82
N SER A 99 14.66 6.69 0.85
CA SER A 99 15.69 7.00 -0.15
C SER A 99 15.60 6.14 -1.42
N TRP A 100 14.75 5.12 -1.44
CA TRP A 100 14.61 4.28 -2.63
C TRP A 100 13.94 5.04 -3.77
N PRO A 101 14.53 5.02 -4.98
CA PRO A 101 13.93 5.68 -6.12
C PRO A 101 12.53 5.09 -6.39
N ILE A 102 11.59 5.95 -6.73
CA ILE A 102 10.19 5.63 -7.02
C ILE A 102 9.44 5.13 -5.77
N ILE A 103 9.87 4.02 -5.14
CA ILE A 103 9.18 3.38 -4.00
C ILE A 103 9.14 4.30 -2.79
N GLY A 104 10.24 4.97 -2.43
CA GLY A 104 10.30 5.90 -1.31
C GLY A 104 9.35 7.09 -1.51
N HIS A 105 9.33 7.62 -2.73
CA HIS A 105 8.43 8.72 -3.09
C HIS A 105 6.94 8.30 -3.04
N LEU A 106 6.61 7.12 -3.57
CA LEU A 106 5.26 6.58 -3.56
C LEU A 106 4.80 6.28 -2.12
N ALA A 107 5.64 5.60 -1.33
CA ALA A 107 5.35 5.29 0.05
C ALA A 107 5.11 6.58 0.87
N GLY A 108 5.94 7.61 0.68
CA GLY A 108 5.73 8.91 1.31
C GLY A 108 4.40 9.54 0.93
N LYS A 109 4.01 9.50 -0.35
CA LYS A 109 2.72 10.05 -0.82
C LYS A 109 1.50 9.26 -0.34
N THR A 110 1.65 7.99 -0.01
CA THR A 110 0.56 7.14 0.48
C THR A 110 0.41 7.13 2.01
N GLY A 111 1.11 8.03 2.71
CA GLY A 111 1.00 8.17 4.17
C GLY A 111 1.82 7.15 4.97
N THR A 112 2.85 6.56 4.36
CA THR A 112 3.77 5.69 5.10
C THR A 112 4.58 6.49 6.11
N ILE A 113 4.62 6.02 7.34
CA ILE A 113 5.41 6.57 8.44
C ILE A 113 6.79 5.92 8.40
N PHE A 114 7.84 6.74 8.29
CA PHE A 114 9.21 6.23 8.24
C PHE A 114 9.87 6.37 9.60
N ILE A 115 10.38 5.26 10.15
CA ILE A 115 11.04 5.22 11.46
C ILE A 115 12.50 4.75 11.34
N LYS A 116 13.39 5.31 12.15
CA LYS A 116 14.73 4.79 12.38
C LYS A 116 14.69 3.74 13.49
N ARG A 117 15.30 2.60 13.26
CA ARG A 117 15.46 1.60 14.33
C ARG A 117 16.41 2.12 15.40
N GLY A 118 15.93 2.15 16.64
CA GLY A 118 16.74 2.54 17.82
C GLY A 118 16.66 4.01 18.22
N ASP A 119 15.88 4.82 17.52
CA ASP A 119 15.62 6.20 17.91
C ASP A 119 14.30 6.24 18.70
N THR A 120 14.38 6.60 19.98
CA THR A 120 13.20 6.66 20.86
C THR A 120 12.29 7.84 20.51
N GLU A 121 12.84 8.92 19.94
CA GLU A 121 12.05 10.09 19.52
C GLU A 121 11.18 9.81 18.30
N ASP A 122 11.61 8.93 17.39
CA ASP A 122 10.80 8.52 16.23
C ASP A 122 9.58 7.65 16.62
N ASN A 123 9.62 7.01 17.80
CA ASN A 123 8.50 6.18 18.27
C ASN A 123 7.28 7.03 18.67
N ASP A 124 7.49 8.24 19.15
CA ASP A 124 6.41 9.15 19.55
C ASP A 124 5.59 9.64 18.35
N SER A 125 6.19 9.67 17.15
CA SER A 125 5.50 10.04 15.91
C SER A 125 4.52 8.97 15.40
N VAL A 126 4.61 7.74 15.91
CA VAL A 126 3.74 6.62 15.56
C VAL A 126 2.53 6.52 16.48
N ILE A 127 2.62 7.10 17.70
CA ILE A 127 1.62 6.95 18.77
C ILE A 127 0.64 8.13 18.79
N ASN A 128 1.01 9.28 18.24
CA ASN A 128 0.18 10.49 18.12
C ASN A 128 -0.46 10.58 16.73
#